data_e80484542a62a8422557ac97a94fcd01
#
_entry.id   e80484542a62a8422557ac97a94fcd01
#
_cell.length_a   1.000
_cell.length_b   1.000
_cell.length_c   1.000
_cell.angle_alpha   90.00
_cell.angle_beta   90.00
_cell.angle_gamma   90.00
#
_symmetry.space_group_name_H-M   'P 1'
#
loop_
_entity.id
_entity.type
_entity.pdbx_description
1 polymer ?
#
loop_
_entity_poly.entity_id
_entity_poly.type
_entity_poly.pdbx_seq_one_letter_code
_entity_poly.pdbx_strand_id
1 'polypeptide(L)'
;KVVQNVLQDVRNSYWRALGAQRLIGRVDALLERVNRALDQAKQVEAEGLMPQPQVLAYQRALLDAVNLLTLRRQDLELARAELNALMSIPPGTAYTLADEAEMPLPPVPANIDELELMALEKRPEIMEEWYRRRVTENDIKAAKLLLWPNLSLDAGWQYDSNKYNYNSDWTDVGLRLSWNILKLTQYPSLQRAHEHQNETDDMRRMALSMAVLTQVRVGVQRYGLSLAELKYAEESLRVDQRLHNFAKAAAQSRFDSELEV
;
A
#
# COMPACT_ATOMS: atom_id res chain seq x y z
N LYS A 1 -2.73 8.26 -10.00
CA LYS A 1 -2.06 7.99 -8.71
C LYS A 1 -2.93 7.14 -7.79
N VAL A 2 -4.12 7.61 -7.35
CA VAL A 2 -5.02 6.88 -6.44
C VAL A 2 -5.33 5.48 -6.97
N VAL A 3 -5.77 5.36 -8.23
CA VAL A 3 -6.10 4.07 -8.86
C VAL A 3 -4.90 3.10 -8.86
N GLN A 4 -3.68 3.60 -9.12
CA GLN A 4 -2.48 2.74 -9.10
C GLN A 4 -2.15 2.26 -7.70
N ASN A 5 -2.27 3.12 -6.67
CA ASN A 5 -2.08 2.71 -5.29
C ASN A 5 -3.09 1.64 -4.88
N VAL A 6 -4.38 1.87 -5.17
CA VAL A 6 -5.44 0.89 -4.88
C VAL A 6 -5.17 -0.44 -5.59
N LEU A 7 -4.78 -0.42 -6.87
CA LEU A 7 -4.43 -1.64 -7.61
C LEU A 7 -3.24 -2.38 -6.97
N GLN A 8 -2.23 -1.65 -6.51
CA GLN A 8 -1.08 -2.24 -5.83
C GLN A 8 -1.48 -2.83 -4.47
N ASP A 9 -2.29 -2.11 -3.69
CA ASP A 9 -2.78 -2.57 -2.39
C ASP A 9 -3.65 -3.83 -2.55
N VAL A 10 -4.57 -3.85 -3.53
CA VAL A 10 -5.39 -5.02 -3.83
C VAL A 10 -4.53 -6.22 -4.26
N ARG A 11 -3.54 -6.02 -5.13
CA ARG A 11 -2.63 -7.10 -5.53
C ARG A 11 -1.85 -7.67 -4.36
N ASN A 12 -1.28 -6.80 -3.53
CA ASN A 12 -0.51 -7.22 -2.35
C ASN A 12 -1.40 -7.99 -1.36
N SER A 13 -2.59 -7.46 -1.06
CA SER A 13 -3.54 -8.10 -0.16
C SER A 13 -4.09 -9.41 -0.73
N TYR A 14 -4.31 -9.49 -2.05
CA TYR A 14 -4.74 -10.73 -2.71
C TYR A 14 -3.72 -11.85 -2.54
N TRP A 15 -2.46 -11.61 -2.85
CA TRP A 15 -1.41 -12.62 -2.72
C TRP A 15 -1.15 -13.04 -1.28
N ARG A 16 -1.22 -12.09 -0.33
CA ARG A 16 -1.14 -12.39 1.10
C ARG A 16 -2.31 -13.24 1.57
N ALA A 17 -3.53 -12.90 1.17
CA ALA A 17 -4.74 -13.64 1.52
C ALA A 17 -4.79 -15.03 0.86
N LEU A 18 -4.31 -15.18 -0.39
CA LEU A 18 -4.18 -16.48 -1.04
C LEU A 18 -3.16 -17.35 -0.33
N GLY A 19 -2.00 -16.80 0.05
CA GLY A 19 -1.02 -17.49 0.89
C GLY A 19 -1.62 -17.92 2.23
N ALA A 20 -2.41 -17.04 2.86
CA ALA A 20 -3.14 -17.37 4.09
C ALA A 20 -4.13 -18.52 3.89
N GLN A 21 -4.92 -18.49 2.83
CA GLN A 21 -5.87 -19.57 2.50
C GLN A 21 -5.19 -20.93 2.37
N ARG A 22 -3.99 -20.99 1.76
CA ARG A 22 -3.22 -22.23 1.58
C ARG A 22 -2.58 -22.75 2.87
N LEU A 23 -2.23 -21.84 3.79
CA LEU A 23 -1.41 -22.17 4.97
C LEU A 23 -2.20 -22.32 6.26
N ILE A 24 -3.35 -21.66 6.41
CA ILE A 24 -4.08 -21.59 7.69
C ILE A 24 -4.44 -22.99 8.22
N GLY A 25 -4.90 -23.89 7.36
CA GLY A 25 -5.23 -25.27 7.76
C GLY A 25 -4.03 -26.07 8.24
N ARG A 26 -2.83 -25.81 7.69
CA ARG A 26 -1.59 -26.45 8.14
C ARG A 26 -1.15 -25.89 9.50
N VAL A 27 -1.28 -24.60 9.71
CA VAL A 27 -0.95 -23.94 10.98
C VAL A 27 -1.88 -24.42 12.08
N ASP A 28 -3.17 -24.51 11.83
CA ASP A 28 -4.16 -25.03 12.80
C ASP A 28 -3.86 -26.50 13.18
N ALA A 29 -3.58 -27.35 12.20
CA ALA A 29 -3.20 -28.75 12.44
C ALA A 29 -1.89 -28.89 13.25
N LEU A 30 -0.90 -27.98 13.00
CA LEU A 30 0.34 -27.95 13.78
C LEU A 30 0.09 -27.46 15.20
N LEU A 31 -0.72 -26.44 15.40
CA LEU A 31 -1.11 -25.96 16.74
C LEU A 31 -1.76 -27.05 17.57
N GLU A 32 -2.69 -27.81 17.00
CA GLU A 32 -3.30 -28.96 17.69
C GLU A 32 -2.27 -30.04 18.09
N ARG A 33 -1.31 -30.34 17.20
CA ARG A 33 -0.26 -31.31 17.47
C ARG A 33 0.68 -30.83 18.58
N VAL A 34 1.11 -29.60 18.55
CA VAL A 34 2.01 -29.01 19.57
C VAL A 34 1.31 -28.92 20.92
N ASN A 35 0.03 -28.53 20.96
CA ASN A 35 -0.73 -28.51 22.20
C ASN A 35 -0.88 -29.90 22.81
N ARG A 36 -1.18 -30.93 21.99
CA ARG A 36 -1.21 -32.34 22.47
C ARG A 36 0.15 -32.77 23.01
N ALA A 37 1.24 -32.43 22.33
CA ALA A 37 2.59 -32.75 22.81
C ALA A 37 2.91 -32.05 24.13
N LEU A 38 2.45 -30.79 24.30
CA LEU A 38 2.62 -30.02 25.54
C LEU A 38 1.87 -30.70 26.72
N ASP A 39 0.63 -31.16 26.48
CA ASP A 39 -0.16 -31.84 27.51
C ASP A 39 0.46 -33.19 27.89
N GLN A 40 0.99 -33.96 26.93
CA GLN A 40 1.76 -35.15 27.17
C GLN A 40 3.03 -34.87 27.98
N ALA A 41 3.76 -33.80 27.64
CA ALA A 41 4.96 -33.42 28.38
C ALA A 41 4.68 -33.05 29.85
N LYS A 42 3.55 -32.39 30.13
CA LYS A 42 3.09 -32.09 31.49
C LYS A 42 2.74 -33.37 32.25
N GLN A 43 2.13 -34.34 31.57
CA GLN A 43 1.81 -35.63 32.18
C GLN A 43 3.09 -36.41 32.54
N VAL A 44 4.07 -36.45 31.63
CA VAL A 44 5.40 -37.06 31.88
C VAL A 44 6.11 -36.41 33.05
N GLU A 45 5.99 -35.10 33.22
CA GLU A 45 6.51 -34.34 34.36
C GLU A 45 5.83 -34.78 35.67
N ALA A 46 4.48 -34.86 35.67
CA ALA A 46 3.70 -35.24 36.84
C ALA A 46 3.97 -36.67 37.31
N GLU A 47 4.22 -37.58 36.36
CA GLU A 47 4.54 -38.97 36.61
C GLU A 47 6.03 -39.21 36.95
N GLY A 48 6.89 -38.20 36.82
CA GLY A 48 8.31 -38.29 37.14
C GLY A 48 9.11 -39.24 36.23
N LEU A 49 8.64 -39.48 35.01
CA LEU A 49 9.23 -40.47 34.07
C LEU A 49 10.53 -39.99 33.43
N MET A 50 10.85 -38.71 33.52
CA MET A 50 12.07 -38.12 32.96
C MET A 50 12.69 -37.10 33.94
N PRO A 51 14.01 -36.79 33.83
CA PRO A 51 14.64 -35.76 34.64
C PRO A 51 13.95 -34.39 34.42
N GLN A 52 13.55 -33.75 35.50
CA GLN A 52 12.79 -32.52 35.51
C GLN A 52 13.36 -31.41 34.58
N PRO A 53 14.70 -31.15 34.56
CA PRO A 53 15.25 -30.14 33.66
C PRO A 53 15.04 -30.45 32.18
N GLN A 54 15.03 -31.71 31.78
CA GLN A 54 14.81 -32.12 30.40
C GLN A 54 13.36 -31.94 29.96
N VAL A 55 12.40 -32.29 30.84
CA VAL A 55 10.96 -32.10 30.55
C VAL A 55 10.63 -30.63 30.50
N LEU A 56 11.18 -29.81 31.40
CA LEU A 56 10.95 -28.37 31.38
C LEU A 56 11.55 -27.67 30.12
N ALA A 57 12.74 -28.11 29.68
CA ALA A 57 13.35 -27.64 28.45
C ALA A 57 12.49 -27.97 27.22
N TYR A 58 11.93 -29.21 27.19
CA TYR A 58 11.02 -29.64 26.13
C TYR A 58 9.70 -28.86 26.13
N GLN A 59 9.07 -28.67 27.30
CA GLN A 59 7.87 -27.85 27.45
C GLN A 59 8.12 -26.40 26.99
N ARG A 60 9.30 -25.84 27.32
CA ARG A 60 9.69 -24.50 26.88
C ARG A 60 9.74 -24.41 25.37
N ALA A 61 10.38 -25.36 24.68
CA ALA A 61 10.46 -25.42 23.23
C ALA A 61 9.07 -25.54 22.59
N LEU A 62 8.17 -26.33 23.19
CA LEU A 62 6.78 -26.44 22.71
C LEU A 62 5.99 -25.14 22.89
N LEU A 63 6.15 -24.44 24.02
CA LEU A 63 5.53 -23.15 24.26
C LEU A 63 6.02 -22.08 23.27
N ASP A 64 7.32 -22.07 22.96
CA ASP A 64 7.87 -21.18 21.95
C ASP A 64 7.29 -21.49 20.56
N ALA A 65 7.08 -22.77 20.24
CA ALA A 65 6.41 -23.18 18.99
C ALA A 65 4.94 -22.76 18.96
N VAL A 66 4.18 -22.91 20.06
CA VAL A 66 2.78 -22.42 20.16
C VAL A 66 2.72 -20.92 19.94
N ASN A 67 3.61 -20.17 20.58
CA ASN A 67 3.65 -18.72 20.42
C ASN A 67 3.92 -18.33 18.96
N LEU A 68 4.92 -18.93 18.32
CA LEU A 68 5.25 -18.69 16.92
C LEU A 68 4.09 -19.00 15.98
N LEU A 69 3.46 -20.16 16.14
CA LEU A 69 2.32 -20.57 15.31
C LEU A 69 1.10 -19.68 15.50
N THR A 70 0.84 -19.25 16.76
CA THR A 70 -0.25 -18.34 17.07
C THR A 70 -0.05 -16.96 16.38
N LEU A 71 1.17 -16.43 16.43
CA LEU A 71 1.51 -15.18 15.71
C LEU A 71 1.31 -15.35 14.20
N ARG A 72 1.76 -16.47 13.63
CA ARG A 72 1.55 -16.76 12.19
C ARG A 72 0.08 -16.86 11.83
N ARG A 73 -0.72 -17.53 12.66
CA ARG A 73 -2.17 -17.58 12.46
C ARG A 73 -2.81 -16.20 12.43
N GLN A 74 -2.44 -15.34 13.39
CA GLN A 74 -2.92 -13.96 13.42
C GLN A 74 -2.54 -13.17 12.15
N ASP A 75 -1.29 -13.31 11.69
CA ASP A 75 -0.83 -12.66 10.43
C ASP A 75 -1.67 -13.12 9.22
N LEU A 76 -2.01 -14.41 9.15
CA LEU A 76 -2.82 -14.96 8.07
C LEU A 76 -4.29 -14.48 8.13
N GLU A 77 -4.87 -14.40 9.33
CA GLU A 77 -6.22 -13.86 9.53
C GLU A 77 -6.30 -12.37 9.17
N LEU A 78 -5.29 -11.58 9.57
CA LEU A 78 -5.18 -10.17 9.22
C LEU A 78 -5.09 -9.96 7.70
N ALA A 79 -4.29 -10.78 6.99
CA ALA A 79 -4.17 -10.69 5.54
C ALA A 79 -5.51 -10.87 4.81
N ARG A 80 -6.37 -11.77 5.31
CA ARG A 80 -7.74 -11.95 4.79
C ARG A 80 -8.63 -10.76 5.12
N ALA A 81 -8.53 -10.23 6.33
CA ALA A 81 -9.31 -9.08 6.75
C ALA A 81 -8.97 -7.81 5.95
N GLU A 82 -7.69 -7.59 5.64
CA GLU A 82 -7.23 -6.49 4.79
C GLU A 82 -7.84 -6.57 3.37
N LEU A 83 -7.83 -7.77 2.78
CA LEU A 83 -8.47 -7.98 1.46
C LEU A 83 -9.97 -7.74 1.51
N ASN A 84 -10.66 -8.22 2.56
CA ASN A 84 -12.09 -8.00 2.74
C ASN A 84 -12.43 -6.50 2.80
N ALA A 85 -11.63 -5.72 3.54
CA ALA A 85 -11.82 -4.29 3.64
C ALA A 85 -11.68 -3.59 2.28
N LEU A 86 -10.68 -3.98 1.46
CA LEU A 86 -10.48 -3.43 0.12
C LEU A 86 -11.60 -3.81 -0.86
N MET A 87 -12.17 -5.00 -0.72
CA MET A 87 -13.29 -5.47 -1.55
C MET A 87 -14.66 -5.05 -1.01
N SER A 88 -14.73 -4.33 0.12
CA SER A 88 -15.98 -3.98 0.81
C SER A 88 -16.84 -5.20 1.18
N ILE A 89 -16.19 -6.33 1.48
CA ILE A 89 -16.88 -7.55 1.93
C ILE A 89 -17.06 -7.47 3.45
N PRO A 90 -18.29 -7.70 3.97
CA PRO A 90 -18.53 -7.70 5.40
C PRO A 90 -17.65 -8.73 6.14
N PRO A 91 -17.16 -8.39 7.35
CA PRO A 91 -16.41 -9.34 8.18
C PRO A 91 -17.24 -10.62 8.43
N GLY A 92 -16.57 -11.79 8.38
CA GLY A 92 -17.23 -13.07 8.59
C GLY A 92 -17.87 -13.70 7.35
N THR A 93 -17.86 -13.03 6.20
CA THR A 93 -18.32 -13.62 4.93
C THR A 93 -17.38 -14.74 4.50
N ALA A 94 -17.91 -15.94 4.33
CA ALA A 94 -17.15 -17.07 3.83
C ALA A 94 -16.99 -16.97 2.30
N TYR A 95 -15.76 -16.97 1.83
CA TYR A 95 -15.41 -17.06 0.42
C TYR A 95 -14.08 -17.77 0.24
N THR A 96 -13.84 -18.31 -0.94
CA THR A 96 -12.57 -18.90 -1.33
C THR A 96 -12.00 -18.14 -2.50
N LEU A 97 -10.71 -17.81 -2.41
CA LEU A 97 -9.97 -17.22 -3.52
C LEU A 97 -9.68 -18.33 -4.55
N ALA A 98 -9.76 -17.97 -5.82
CA ALA A 98 -9.35 -18.87 -6.89
C ALA A 98 -7.86 -19.20 -6.74
N ASP A 99 -7.55 -20.48 -6.79
CA ASP A 99 -6.16 -20.94 -6.75
C ASP A 99 -5.59 -20.88 -8.16
N GLU A 100 -4.92 -19.79 -8.47
CA GLU A 100 -4.26 -19.64 -9.77
C GLU A 100 -3.01 -20.52 -9.83
N ALA A 101 -2.78 -21.10 -11.01
CA ALA A 101 -1.57 -21.86 -11.28
C ALA A 101 -0.32 -20.99 -11.02
N GLU A 102 0.76 -21.61 -10.59
CA GLU A 102 2.03 -20.92 -10.35
C GLU A 102 2.45 -20.13 -11.60
N MET A 103 2.39 -18.81 -11.50
CA MET A 103 2.92 -17.94 -12.56
C MET A 103 4.45 -17.87 -12.43
N PRO A 104 5.17 -18.01 -13.54
CA PRO A 104 6.63 -17.86 -13.51
C PRO A 104 6.98 -16.42 -13.03
N LEU A 105 7.86 -16.35 -12.05
CA LEU A 105 8.33 -15.07 -11.55
C LEU A 105 9.16 -14.35 -12.64
N PRO A 106 8.87 -13.08 -12.93
CA PRO A 106 9.64 -12.35 -13.92
C PRO A 106 11.11 -12.22 -13.48
N PRO A 107 12.07 -12.24 -14.42
CA PRO A 107 13.46 -12.03 -14.07
C PRO A 107 13.70 -10.59 -13.56
N VAL A 108 14.76 -10.41 -12.78
CA VAL A 108 15.19 -9.06 -12.37
C VAL A 108 15.53 -8.27 -13.63
N PRO A 109 14.99 -7.06 -13.83
CA PRO A 109 15.29 -6.24 -14.99
C PRO A 109 16.79 -5.95 -15.09
N ALA A 110 17.39 -6.21 -16.24
CA ALA A 110 18.82 -5.99 -16.48
C ALA A 110 19.15 -4.52 -16.73
N ASN A 111 18.23 -3.78 -17.36
CA ASN A 111 18.41 -2.37 -17.72
C ASN A 111 17.57 -1.47 -16.80
N ILE A 112 18.21 -0.94 -15.76
CA ILE A 112 17.56 -0.04 -14.80
C ILE A 112 17.32 1.34 -15.43
N ASP A 113 18.21 1.80 -16.28
CA ASP A 113 18.12 3.14 -16.90
C ASP A 113 16.89 3.26 -17.81
N GLU A 114 16.53 2.18 -18.51
CA GLU A 114 15.31 2.13 -19.32
C GLU A 114 14.04 2.22 -18.46
N LEU A 115 14.04 1.55 -17.31
CA LEU A 115 12.93 1.65 -16.34
C LEU A 115 12.83 3.05 -15.73
N GLU A 116 13.96 3.69 -15.46
CA GLU A 116 14.01 5.07 -14.97
C GLU A 116 13.42 6.03 -16.00
N LEU A 117 13.81 5.89 -17.28
CA LEU A 117 13.28 6.71 -18.37
C LEU A 117 11.76 6.51 -18.51
N MET A 118 11.32 5.26 -18.54
CA MET A 118 9.90 4.92 -18.61
C MET A 118 9.12 5.49 -17.41
N ALA A 119 9.71 5.47 -16.21
CA ALA A 119 9.07 6.02 -15.02
C ALA A 119 8.92 7.54 -15.11
N LEU A 120 9.93 8.26 -15.60
CA LEU A 120 9.85 9.71 -15.80
C LEU A 120 8.82 10.10 -16.87
N GLU A 121 8.63 9.28 -17.89
CA GLU A 121 7.66 9.55 -18.96
C GLU A 121 6.22 9.20 -18.58
N LYS A 122 6.02 8.06 -17.88
CA LYS A 122 4.68 7.47 -17.71
C LYS A 122 4.10 7.63 -16.31
N ARG A 123 4.87 8.07 -15.32
CA ARG A 123 4.33 8.21 -13.97
C ARG A 123 3.35 9.37 -13.85
N PRO A 124 2.15 9.12 -13.29
CA PRO A 124 1.11 10.13 -13.17
C PRO A 124 1.52 11.29 -12.27
N GLU A 125 2.43 11.09 -11.31
CA GLU A 125 2.93 12.14 -10.43
C GLU A 125 3.70 13.21 -11.22
N ILE A 126 4.49 12.81 -12.21
CA ILE A 126 5.23 13.75 -13.08
C ILE A 126 4.25 14.52 -13.96
N MET A 127 3.24 13.84 -14.51
CA MET A 127 2.18 14.48 -15.30
C MET A 127 1.35 15.44 -14.46
N GLU A 128 1.02 15.09 -13.21
CA GLU A 128 0.30 15.96 -12.27
C GLU A 128 1.08 17.26 -12.02
N GLU A 129 2.40 17.17 -11.80
CA GLU A 129 3.22 18.36 -11.56
C GLU A 129 3.30 19.26 -12.81
N TRP A 130 3.34 18.69 -14.00
CA TRP A 130 3.28 19.45 -15.24
C TRP A 130 1.94 20.21 -15.40
N TYR A 131 0.80 19.58 -15.08
CA TYR A 131 -0.49 20.25 -15.09
C TYR A 131 -0.60 21.31 -13.99
N ARG A 132 -0.05 21.04 -12.81
CA ARG A 132 -0.01 22.02 -11.69
C ARG A 132 0.72 23.28 -12.09
N ARG A 133 1.86 23.17 -12.75
CA ARG A 133 2.59 24.31 -13.29
C ARG A 133 1.71 25.15 -14.26
N ARG A 134 0.98 24.49 -15.14
CA ARG A 134 0.05 25.20 -16.05
C ARG A 134 -1.08 25.93 -15.29
N VAL A 135 -1.58 25.34 -14.21
CA VAL A 135 -2.56 26.01 -13.34
C VAL A 135 -1.93 27.24 -12.72
N THR A 136 -0.76 27.13 -12.11
CA THR A 136 -0.01 28.26 -11.53
C THR A 136 0.21 29.38 -12.55
N GLU A 137 0.65 29.04 -13.76
CA GLU A 137 0.82 30.04 -14.85
C GLU A 137 -0.49 30.77 -15.20
N ASN A 138 -1.62 30.06 -15.23
CA ASN A 138 -2.93 30.66 -15.49
C ASN A 138 -3.42 31.49 -14.31
N ASP A 139 -3.20 31.06 -13.07
CA ASP A 139 -3.55 31.83 -11.87
C ASP A 139 -2.77 33.15 -11.83
N ILE A 140 -1.52 33.17 -12.25
CA ILE A 140 -0.71 34.37 -12.35
C ILE A 140 -1.23 35.30 -13.46
N LYS A 141 -1.61 34.72 -14.62
CA LYS A 141 -2.26 35.52 -15.67
C LYS A 141 -3.56 36.18 -15.19
N ALA A 142 -4.38 35.39 -14.47
CA ALA A 142 -5.61 35.87 -13.85
C ALA A 142 -5.32 36.98 -12.83
N ALA A 143 -4.30 36.79 -11.96
CA ALA A 143 -3.89 37.84 -11.00
C ALA A 143 -3.41 39.12 -11.69
N LYS A 144 -2.69 39.03 -12.80
CA LYS A 144 -2.28 40.17 -13.61
C LYS A 144 -3.50 40.86 -14.25
N LEU A 145 -4.50 40.13 -14.72
CA LEU A 145 -5.73 40.67 -15.28
C LEU A 145 -6.54 41.45 -14.24
N LEU A 146 -6.50 41.06 -12.96
CA LEU A 146 -7.18 41.78 -11.87
C LEU A 146 -6.60 43.18 -11.60
N LEU A 147 -5.44 43.54 -12.18
CA LEU A 147 -4.86 44.87 -12.13
C LEU A 147 -5.46 45.80 -13.19
N TRP A 148 -6.14 45.27 -14.19
CA TRP A 148 -6.79 46.01 -15.27
C TRP A 148 -8.21 46.44 -14.85
N PRO A 149 -8.80 47.43 -15.56
CA PRO A 149 -10.17 47.82 -15.31
C PRO A 149 -11.12 46.64 -15.49
N ASN A 150 -12.06 46.49 -14.56
CA ASN A 150 -13.15 45.54 -14.68
C ASN A 150 -14.32 46.17 -15.45
N LEU A 151 -14.73 45.51 -16.53
CA LEU A 151 -15.88 45.87 -17.32
C LEU A 151 -17.01 44.90 -17.04
N SER A 152 -18.12 45.34 -16.48
CA SER A 152 -19.32 44.56 -16.29
C SER A 152 -20.47 45.06 -17.14
N LEU A 153 -21.17 44.13 -17.77
CA LEU A 153 -22.41 44.37 -18.48
C LEU A 153 -23.55 43.81 -17.62
N ASP A 154 -24.45 44.66 -17.24
CA ASP A 154 -25.63 44.34 -16.46
C ASP A 154 -26.86 44.44 -17.35
N ALA A 155 -27.72 43.44 -17.30
CA ALA A 155 -29.03 43.45 -17.94
C ALA A 155 -30.06 42.96 -16.93
N GLY A 156 -31.05 43.80 -16.65
CA GLY A 156 -32.09 43.51 -15.70
C GLY A 156 -33.47 43.72 -16.30
N TRP A 157 -34.43 42.90 -15.92
CA TRP A 157 -35.85 43.15 -16.12
C TRP A 157 -36.48 43.34 -14.74
N GLN A 158 -37.21 44.48 -14.58
CA GLN A 158 -37.80 44.88 -13.31
C GLN A 158 -39.30 45.05 -13.48
N TYR A 159 -40.04 44.63 -12.47
CA TYR A 159 -41.48 44.84 -12.39
C TYR A 159 -41.83 45.48 -11.04
N ASP A 160 -42.63 46.56 -11.09
CA ASP A 160 -43.12 47.23 -9.93
C ASP A 160 -44.64 47.43 -10.02
N SER A 161 -45.38 46.96 -9.05
CA SER A 161 -46.84 47.07 -8.95
C SER A 161 -47.32 48.44 -8.48
N ASN A 162 -46.44 49.43 -8.33
CA ASN A 162 -46.77 50.75 -7.83
C ASN A 162 -47.60 51.52 -8.87
N LYS A 163 -48.82 51.94 -8.49
CA LYS A 163 -49.80 52.66 -9.35
C LYS A 163 -49.33 54.02 -9.80
N TYR A 164 -48.26 54.56 -9.23
CA TYR A 164 -47.71 55.89 -9.60
C TYR A 164 -46.61 55.81 -10.63
N ASN A 165 -46.18 54.59 -11.02
CA ASN A 165 -45.24 54.40 -12.09
C ASN A 165 -45.93 54.45 -13.45
N TYR A 166 -45.33 55.12 -14.43
CA TYR A 166 -45.84 55.22 -15.79
C TYR A 166 -45.85 53.88 -16.52
N ASN A 167 -44.82 53.05 -16.27
CA ASN A 167 -44.75 51.66 -16.74
C ASN A 167 -44.55 50.74 -15.52
N SER A 168 -45.27 49.66 -15.53
CA SER A 168 -45.16 48.61 -14.47
C SER A 168 -43.94 47.69 -14.67
N ASP A 169 -43.42 47.64 -15.87
CA ASP A 169 -42.27 46.86 -16.24
C ASP A 169 -41.29 47.66 -17.10
N TRP A 170 -39.98 47.47 -16.87
CA TRP A 170 -38.92 48.03 -17.67
C TRP A 170 -37.72 47.15 -17.72
N THR A 171 -36.90 47.30 -18.77
CA THR A 171 -35.63 46.64 -18.93
C THR A 171 -34.53 47.69 -18.79
N ASP A 172 -33.55 47.41 -17.97
CA ASP A 172 -32.34 48.22 -17.86
C ASP A 172 -31.13 47.46 -18.39
N VAL A 173 -30.30 48.14 -19.14
CA VAL A 173 -29.00 47.65 -19.61
C VAL A 173 -27.96 48.64 -19.20
N GLY A 174 -26.98 48.20 -18.45
CA GLY A 174 -25.91 49.03 -17.93
C GLY A 174 -24.53 48.49 -18.30
N LEU A 175 -23.61 49.40 -18.57
CA LEU A 175 -22.19 49.12 -18.72
C LEU A 175 -21.45 49.84 -17.59
N ARG A 176 -20.74 49.06 -16.75
CA ARG A 176 -20.01 49.62 -15.62
C ARG A 176 -18.51 49.31 -15.78
N LEU A 177 -17.71 50.38 -15.80
CA LEU A 177 -16.25 50.31 -15.77
C LEU A 177 -15.77 50.67 -14.36
N SER A 178 -15.07 49.78 -13.72
CA SER A 178 -14.47 50.00 -12.39
C SER A 178 -12.98 49.70 -12.42
N TRP A 179 -12.16 50.58 -11.89
CA TRP A 179 -10.71 50.38 -11.86
C TRP A 179 -10.12 50.84 -10.52
N ASN A 180 -9.37 49.96 -9.89
CA ASN A 180 -8.60 50.28 -8.69
C ASN A 180 -7.15 50.58 -9.06
N ILE A 181 -6.86 51.86 -9.33
CA ILE A 181 -5.55 52.33 -9.78
C ILE A 181 -4.45 52.04 -8.73
N LEU A 182 -4.80 52.02 -7.42
CA LEU A 182 -3.84 51.70 -6.36
C LEU A 182 -3.28 50.31 -6.46
N LYS A 183 -4.02 49.35 -7.06
CA LYS A 183 -3.50 47.98 -7.29
C LYS A 183 -2.32 47.93 -8.25
N LEU A 184 -2.14 48.94 -9.11
CA LEU A 184 -0.98 49.00 -10.02
C LEU A 184 0.35 49.04 -9.26
N THR A 185 0.37 49.61 -8.05
CA THR A 185 1.59 49.63 -7.22
C THR A 185 2.02 48.25 -6.77
N GLN A 186 1.14 47.24 -6.82
CA GLN A 186 1.41 45.84 -6.46
C GLN A 186 2.03 45.06 -7.62
N TYR A 187 2.10 45.59 -8.85
CA TYR A 187 2.63 44.89 -10.01
C TYR A 187 4.06 44.37 -9.82
N PRO A 188 5.03 45.16 -9.29
CA PRO A 188 6.40 44.67 -9.10
C PRO A 188 6.50 43.55 -8.05
N SER A 189 5.68 43.60 -6.99
CA SER A 189 5.64 42.56 -5.97
C SER A 189 5.01 41.27 -6.50
N LEU A 190 3.97 41.38 -7.31
CA LEU A 190 3.34 40.25 -7.98
C LEU A 190 4.30 39.58 -8.96
N GLN A 191 5.11 40.35 -9.68
CA GLN A 191 6.10 39.78 -10.59
C GLN A 191 7.21 39.04 -9.87
N ARG A 192 7.75 39.55 -8.77
CA ARG A 192 8.73 38.85 -7.92
C ARG A 192 8.14 37.59 -7.32
N ALA A 193 6.92 37.64 -6.81
CA ALA A 193 6.22 36.47 -6.30
C ALA A 193 6.09 35.37 -7.38
N HIS A 194 5.82 35.77 -8.63
CA HIS A 194 5.78 34.86 -9.76
C HIS A 194 7.12 34.22 -10.08
N GLU A 195 8.21 34.97 -10.08
CA GLU A 195 9.57 34.46 -10.31
C GLU A 195 9.93 33.43 -9.25
N HIS A 196 9.72 33.74 -7.97
CA HIS A 196 9.96 32.80 -6.88
C HIS A 196 9.05 31.57 -6.92
N GLN A 197 7.81 31.70 -7.38
CA GLN A 197 6.91 30.57 -7.56
C GLN A 197 7.42 29.63 -8.66
N ASN A 198 7.90 30.18 -9.77
CA ASN A 198 8.49 29.36 -10.85
C ASN A 198 9.75 28.62 -10.39
N GLU A 199 10.63 29.29 -9.63
CA GLU A 199 11.81 28.65 -9.02
C GLU A 199 11.38 27.50 -8.09
N THR A 200 10.36 27.72 -7.26
CA THR A 200 9.81 26.70 -6.36
C THR A 200 9.25 25.51 -7.13
N ASP A 201 8.51 25.75 -8.21
CA ASP A 201 7.92 24.70 -9.04
C ASP A 201 9.03 23.88 -9.77
N ASP A 202 10.10 24.53 -10.24
CA ASP A 202 11.24 23.86 -10.85
C ASP A 202 12.00 22.98 -9.82
N MET A 203 12.23 23.49 -8.61
CA MET A 203 12.86 22.70 -7.53
C MET A 203 11.98 21.51 -7.10
N ARG A 204 10.66 21.71 -7.02
CA ARG A 204 9.71 20.63 -6.73
C ARG A 204 9.75 19.55 -7.80
N ARG A 205 9.78 19.93 -9.08
CA ARG A 205 9.89 18.98 -10.19
C ARG A 205 11.19 18.18 -10.13
N MET A 206 12.32 18.83 -9.84
CA MET A 206 13.60 18.14 -9.66
C MET A 206 13.53 17.14 -8.49
N ALA A 207 13.03 17.57 -7.34
CA ALA A 207 12.88 16.69 -6.17
C ALA A 207 11.96 15.49 -6.45
N LEU A 208 10.85 15.72 -7.15
CA LEU A 208 9.93 14.65 -7.54
C LEU A 208 10.59 13.67 -8.53
N SER A 209 11.31 14.17 -9.52
CA SER A 209 12.05 13.33 -10.47
C SER A 209 13.08 12.45 -9.76
N MET A 210 13.85 13.02 -8.84
CA MET A 210 14.82 12.26 -8.04
C MET A 210 14.13 11.23 -7.14
N ALA A 211 13.00 11.57 -6.54
CA ALA A 211 12.21 10.62 -5.74
C ALA A 211 11.71 9.45 -6.59
N VAL A 212 11.25 9.70 -7.82
CA VAL A 212 10.80 8.66 -8.76
C VAL A 212 11.96 7.75 -9.15
N LEU A 213 13.13 8.29 -9.52
CA LEU A 213 14.31 7.50 -9.85
C LEU A 213 14.76 6.63 -8.67
N THR A 214 14.80 7.20 -7.47
CA THR A 214 15.13 6.46 -6.24
C THR A 214 14.13 5.32 -5.99
N GLN A 215 12.82 5.55 -6.17
CA GLN A 215 11.81 4.52 -6.02
C GLN A 215 11.98 3.37 -7.01
N VAL A 216 12.36 3.65 -8.26
CA VAL A 216 12.65 2.61 -9.26
C VAL A 216 13.83 1.75 -8.81
N ARG A 217 14.96 2.36 -8.43
CA ARG A 217 16.16 1.62 -7.96
C ARG A 217 15.87 0.79 -6.72
N VAL A 218 15.22 1.39 -5.72
CA VAL A 218 14.82 0.67 -4.50
C VAL A 218 13.85 -0.47 -4.82
N GLY A 219 12.91 -0.26 -5.75
CA GLY A 219 11.98 -1.29 -6.19
C GLY A 219 12.68 -2.49 -6.83
N VAL A 220 13.62 -2.25 -7.74
CA VAL A 220 14.41 -3.33 -8.38
C VAL A 220 15.26 -4.08 -7.36
N GLN A 221 15.93 -3.36 -6.44
CA GLN A 221 16.72 -3.98 -5.38
C GLN A 221 15.86 -4.85 -4.45
N ARG A 222 14.69 -4.33 -4.01
CA ARG A 222 13.75 -5.09 -3.16
C ARG A 222 13.26 -6.35 -3.86
N TYR A 223 12.96 -6.25 -5.15
CA TYR A 223 12.54 -7.42 -5.92
C TYR A 223 13.65 -8.48 -6.00
N GLY A 224 14.89 -8.06 -6.29
CA GLY A 224 16.04 -8.97 -6.28
C GLY A 224 16.28 -9.65 -4.92
N LEU A 225 16.16 -8.88 -3.82
CA LEU A 225 16.26 -9.43 -2.46
C LEU A 225 15.14 -10.43 -2.18
N SER A 226 13.88 -10.11 -2.55
CA SER A 226 12.76 -11.03 -2.34
C SER A 226 12.90 -12.35 -3.11
N LEU A 227 13.48 -12.32 -4.32
CA LEU A 227 13.81 -13.53 -5.07
C LEU A 227 14.89 -14.36 -4.38
N ALA A 228 15.91 -13.71 -3.82
CA ALA A 228 16.95 -14.39 -3.06
C ALA A 228 16.40 -15.01 -1.76
N GLU A 229 15.56 -14.27 -1.02
CA GLU A 229 14.87 -14.76 0.18
C GLU A 229 13.98 -15.97 -0.13
N LEU A 230 13.24 -15.93 -1.24
CA LEU A 230 12.43 -17.07 -1.67
C LEU A 230 13.30 -18.32 -1.91
N LYS A 231 14.42 -18.15 -2.64
CA LYS A 231 15.36 -19.24 -2.90
C LYS A 231 15.93 -19.85 -1.60
N TYR A 232 16.31 -18.99 -0.65
CA TYR A 232 16.81 -19.44 0.66
C TYR A 232 15.71 -20.14 1.47
N ALA A 233 14.48 -19.64 1.43
CA ALA A 233 13.35 -20.29 2.10
C ALA A 233 13.03 -21.67 1.52
N GLU A 234 13.09 -21.83 0.21
CA GLU A 234 12.93 -23.12 -0.47
C GLU A 234 14.03 -24.11 -0.11
N GLU A 235 15.28 -23.64 -0.04
CA GLU A 235 16.41 -24.50 0.36
C GLU A 235 16.31 -24.89 1.83
N SER A 236 15.96 -23.96 2.72
CA SER A 236 15.69 -24.24 4.14
C SER A 236 14.60 -25.29 4.30
N LEU A 237 13.49 -25.13 3.58
CA LEU A 237 12.39 -26.09 3.60
C LEU A 237 12.85 -27.50 3.17
N ARG A 238 13.69 -27.60 2.13
CA ARG A 238 14.26 -28.90 1.72
C ARG A 238 15.13 -29.55 2.81
N VAL A 239 15.97 -28.72 3.46
CA VAL A 239 16.82 -29.20 4.56
C VAL A 239 15.96 -29.67 5.73
N ASP A 240 14.96 -28.89 6.14
CA ASP A 240 14.06 -29.21 7.24
C ASP A 240 13.23 -30.50 6.96
N GLN A 241 12.77 -30.68 5.72
CA GLN A 241 12.09 -31.88 5.30
C GLN A 241 13.01 -33.12 5.41
N ARG A 242 14.27 -33.00 5.02
CA ARG A 242 15.26 -34.09 5.17
C ARG A 242 15.55 -34.40 6.63
N LEU A 243 15.72 -33.36 7.47
CA LEU A 243 15.91 -33.55 8.91
C LEU A 243 14.69 -34.22 9.55
N HIS A 244 13.49 -33.77 9.20
CA HIS A 244 12.26 -34.41 9.70
C HIS A 244 12.17 -35.90 9.31
N ASN A 245 12.44 -36.21 8.03
CA ASN A 245 12.41 -37.60 7.55
C ASN A 245 13.48 -38.46 8.25
N PHE A 246 14.68 -37.91 8.47
CA PHE A 246 15.74 -38.60 9.19
C PHE A 246 15.37 -38.85 10.66
N ALA A 247 14.83 -37.85 11.35
CA ALA A 247 14.39 -37.97 12.73
C ALA A 247 13.26 -39.01 12.88
N LYS A 248 12.34 -39.06 11.92
CA LYS A 248 11.25 -40.02 11.88
C LYS A 248 11.78 -41.47 11.69
N ALA A 249 12.73 -41.67 10.78
CA ALA A 249 13.35 -42.98 10.55
C ALA A 249 14.16 -43.44 11.77
N ALA A 250 14.90 -42.53 12.42
CA ALA A 250 15.63 -42.83 13.63
C ALA A 250 14.71 -43.20 14.82
N ALA A 251 13.56 -42.56 14.93
CA ALA A 251 12.56 -42.92 15.95
C ALA A 251 11.98 -44.33 15.69
N GLN A 252 11.64 -44.63 14.43
CA GLN A 252 11.14 -45.95 14.06
C GLN A 252 12.17 -47.06 14.34
N SER A 253 13.44 -46.88 13.97
CA SER A 253 14.48 -47.87 14.19
C SER A 253 14.77 -48.10 15.68
N ARG A 254 14.56 -47.11 16.56
CA ARG A 254 14.65 -47.31 18.02
C ARG A 254 13.48 -48.12 18.57
N PHE A 255 12.27 -47.88 18.07
CA PHE A 255 11.09 -48.68 18.45
C PHE A 255 11.22 -50.13 18.01
N ASP A 256 11.71 -50.39 16.79
CA ASP A 256 11.94 -51.74 16.30
C ASP A 256 13.03 -52.43 17.09
N SER A 257 14.08 -51.75 17.53
CA SER A 257 15.13 -52.32 18.37
C SER A 257 14.72 -52.60 19.82
N GLU A 258 13.71 -51.89 20.37
CA GLU A 258 13.15 -52.16 21.71
C GLU A 258 12.10 -53.31 21.70
N LEU A 259 11.53 -53.61 20.54
CA LEU A 259 10.59 -54.72 20.36
C LEU A 259 11.29 -56.06 20.09
N GLU A 260 12.59 -56.06 19.74
CA GLU A 260 13.41 -57.29 19.55
C GLU A 260 14.14 -57.73 20.82
N VAL A 261 13.99 -57.04 21.96
CA VAL A 261 14.52 -57.38 23.28
C VAL A 261 13.37 -57.82 24.21
#